data_8e0011e104aa459ca0f51d64b9ccbcbf
#
_entry.id   8e0011e104aa459ca0f51d64b9ccbcbf
#
_cell.length_a   1.000
_cell.length_b   1.000
_cell.length_c   1.000
_cell.angle_alpha   90.00
_cell.angle_beta   90.00
_cell.angle_gamma   90.00
#
_symmetry.space_group_name_H-M   'P 1'
#
loop_
_entity.id
_entity.type
_entity.pdbx_description
1 polymer ?
#
loop_
_entity_poly.entity_id
_entity_poly.type
_entity_poly.pdbx_seq_one_letter_code
_entity_poly.pdbx_strand_id
1 'polypeptide(L)'
;MTMVKQSTMVAAVLMAMLAAGCQRAAAPAAANDVAAKSTATAPGTTAQQSASKMPPGTAAGNRYGTLLFTPCTLSAGGAAGNIEAQCASLRVLENPAAPSGRSIALKIAWLESEAGAGSTPDPVFFIAGGPGQSATEVAAIVDMGLHEVRKQRDIFLVDQRGTGGSHPLECRDAAGKPLALENSSQASAEQLTAYAARCADGLRNDADPRYYTTSEAIGDLDAVRAALGVQTLNLIGASYGTRVAQHYAARYPQHTRTVVIDGVAPNDLVIGGEFARTFEDAIALQSAQCRQQPACARRFPVDTATQLRQVVERLRQAPVAVDYRDPRTGGLRHEQVTADTVAGLAFGFSYAPETASLLPLVLDEAAAGRYASLMALAQMSASGMSDQMNRLMQWSVLCSEDAGRYHPPAHQDTTLLGNEVAEMFFAPCKVWPSKPA
;
A
#
# COMPACT_ATOMS: atom_id res chain seq x y z
N MET A 1 21.36 21.54 -23.94
CA MET A 1 20.17 22.39 -23.87
C MET A 1 19.08 21.75 -24.73
N THR A 2 18.47 20.64 -24.29
CA THR A 2 17.30 19.98 -24.94
C THR A 2 16.86 18.78 -24.05
N MET A 3 16.33 19.04 -22.86
CA MET A 3 15.75 18.00 -21.99
C MET A 3 14.72 18.62 -21.03
N VAL A 4 13.71 19.31 -21.54
CA VAL A 4 12.55 19.78 -20.76
C VAL A 4 11.32 19.83 -21.70
N LYS A 5 10.86 18.72 -22.22
CA LYS A 5 9.60 18.71 -23.00
C LYS A 5 8.78 17.42 -22.94
N GLN A 6 9.09 16.48 -22.05
CA GLN A 6 8.32 15.22 -21.96
C GLN A 6 7.47 15.04 -20.70
N SER A 7 7.58 15.93 -19.70
CA SER A 7 6.81 15.81 -18.44
C SER A 7 5.38 16.38 -18.48
N THR A 8 4.96 16.97 -19.59
CA THR A 8 3.64 17.65 -19.68
C THR A 8 2.54 16.81 -20.34
N MET A 9 2.81 15.59 -20.80
CA MET A 9 1.79 14.78 -21.49
C MET A 9 1.06 13.77 -20.58
N VAL A 10 1.61 13.40 -19.44
CA VAL A 10 0.96 12.42 -18.54
C VAL A 10 -0.14 13.05 -17.68
N ALA A 11 -0.05 14.35 -17.39
CA ALA A 11 -1.07 15.07 -16.63
C ALA A 11 -2.38 15.35 -17.40
N ALA A 12 -2.36 15.26 -18.72
CA ALA A 12 -3.54 15.59 -19.56
C ALA A 12 -4.56 14.47 -19.72
N VAL A 13 -4.20 13.21 -19.44
CA VAL A 13 -5.09 12.05 -19.65
C VAL A 13 -5.99 11.79 -18.44
N LEU A 14 -5.61 12.17 -17.24
CA LEU A 14 -6.47 12.02 -16.05
C LEU A 14 -7.57 13.08 -15.92
N MET A 15 -7.46 14.23 -16.59
CA MET A 15 -8.50 15.27 -16.55
C MET A 15 -9.69 15.04 -17.51
N ALA A 16 -9.59 14.12 -18.46
CA ALA A 16 -10.64 13.89 -19.46
C ALA A 16 -11.79 12.97 -18.97
N MET A 17 -11.65 12.30 -17.83
CA MET A 17 -12.69 11.39 -17.32
C MET A 17 -13.61 11.99 -16.24
N LEU A 18 -13.40 13.22 -15.80
CA LEU A 18 -14.22 13.90 -14.79
C LEU A 18 -15.22 14.93 -15.38
N ALA A 19 -15.24 15.14 -16.69
CA ALA A 19 -16.08 16.16 -17.33
C ALA A 19 -17.38 15.64 -18.00
N ALA A 20 -17.73 14.35 -17.86
CA ALA A 20 -18.88 13.73 -18.57
C ALA A 20 -20.10 13.48 -17.68
N GLY A 21 -20.32 14.23 -16.63
CA GLY A 21 -21.39 13.95 -15.68
C GLY A 21 -22.25 15.12 -15.23
N CYS A 22 -22.59 16.09 -16.07
CA CYS A 22 -23.65 17.07 -15.78
C CYS A 22 -24.25 17.66 -17.04
N GLN A 23 -25.14 16.93 -17.69
CA GLN A 23 -26.16 17.57 -18.56
C GLN A 23 -27.55 17.26 -18.00
N ARG A 24 -28.16 18.29 -17.41
CA ARG A 24 -29.57 18.31 -17.06
C ARG A 24 -30.40 18.26 -18.32
N ALA A 25 -31.28 17.26 -18.45
CA ALA A 25 -32.44 17.32 -19.32
C ALA A 25 -33.67 17.62 -18.48
N ALA A 26 -34.38 18.66 -18.85
CA ALA A 26 -35.63 19.11 -18.25
C ALA A 26 -36.80 18.18 -18.66
N ALA A 27 -37.71 17.95 -17.71
CA ALA A 27 -38.94 17.23 -17.88
C ALA A 27 -40.01 18.07 -18.62
N PRO A 28 -41.07 17.43 -19.15
CA PRO A 28 -42.40 17.97 -18.88
C PRO A 28 -43.30 16.96 -18.14
N ALA A 29 -44.13 17.54 -17.30
CA ALA A 29 -45.18 16.90 -16.52
C ALA A 29 -46.38 16.46 -17.35
N ALA A 30 -46.98 15.35 -16.98
CA ALA A 30 -48.45 15.16 -17.09
C ALA A 30 -48.89 14.05 -16.12
N ALA A 31 -49.88 14.39 -15.34
CA ALA A 31 -50.57 13.54 -14.39
C ALA A 31 -51.44 12.48 -15.08
N ASN A 32 -51.69 11.36 -14.39
CA ASN A 32 -53.07 10.88 -14.15
C ASN A 32 -53.03 9.65 -13.19
N ASP A 33 -53.86 9.76 -12.15
CA ASP A 33 -54.31 8.72 -11.24
C ASP A 33 -54.93 7.53 -12.00
N VAL A 34 -54.71 6.31 -11.46
CA VAL A 34 -55.78 5.33 -11.24
C VAL A 34 -55.29 4.27 -10.22
N ALA A 35 -56.05 4.14 -9.13
CA ALA A 35 -55.91 3.08 -8.15
C ALA A 35 -56.54 1.77 -8.64
N ALA A 36 -55.91 0.63 -8.35
CA ALA A 36 -56.60 -0.65 -8.21
C ALA A 36 -55.81 -1.62 -7.33
N LYS A 37 -56.49 -2.12 -6.32
CA LYS A 37 -56.10 -3.25 -5.43
C LYS A 37 -56.07 -4.57 -6.21
N SER A 38 -55.18 -5.48 -5.89
CA SER A 38 -55.55 -6.90 -5.62
C SER A 38 -54.34 -7.76 -5.18
N THR A 39 -54.44 -8.29 -3.99
CA THR A 39 -54.22 -9.63 -3.42
C THR A 39 -53.17 -10.57 -4.04
N ALA A 40 -52.25 -10.96 -3.16
CA ALA A 40 -51.62 -12.24 -2.86
C ALA A 40 -51.65 -13.39 -3.89
N THR A 41 -50.46 -13.94 -4.16
CA THR A 41 -50.13 -15.35 -3.91
C THR A 41 -48.68 -15.63 -4.36
N ALA A 42 -47.83 -16.14 -3.47
CA ALA A 42 -46.56 -16.75 -3.84
C ALA A 42 -46.81 -18.16 -4.42
N PRO A 43 -45.97 -18.62 -5.33
CA PRO A 43 -45.22 -19.82 -5.01
C PRO A 43 -43.73 -19.69 -5.38
N GLY A 44 -42.93 -20.35 -4.54
CA GLY A 44 -41.50 -20.44 -4.71
C GLY A 44 -41.08 -21.15 -5.99
N THR A 45 -40.02 -20.60 -6.57
CA THR A 45 -39.24 -21.32 -7.59
C THR A 45 -37.78 -21.17 -7.21
N THR A 46 -37.21 -22.27 -6.73
CA THR A 46 -35.79 -22.51 -6.59
C THR A 46 -35.10 -22.27 -7.93
N ALA A 47 -34.37 -21.17 -8.06
CA ALA A 47 -33.41 -20.98 -9.14
C ALA A 47 -32.17 -21.84 -8.85
N GLN A 48 -32.16 -23.05 -9.41
CA GLN A 48 -30.93 -23.81 -9.58
C GLN A 48 -29.99 -23.02 -10.47
N GLN A 49 -28.94 -22.47 -9.86
CA GLN A 49 -27.75 -22.02 -10.60
C GLN A 49 -27.13 -23.26 -11.26
N SER A 50 -27.29 -23.35 -12.56
CA SER A 50 -26.56 -24.30 -13.41
C SER A 50 -25.09 -23.90 -13.36
N ALA A 51 -24.32 -24.53 -12.49
CA ALA A 51 -22.88 -24.57 -12.60
C ALA A 51 -22.55 -25.27 -13.92
N SER A 52 -22.23 -24.49 -14.95
CA SER A 52 -21.63 -25.03 -16.16
C SER A 52 -20.27 -25.59 -15.78
N LYS A 53 -20.22 -26.93 -15.68
CA LYS A 53 -19.01 -27.71 -15.63
C LYS A 53 -18.21 -27.42 -16.90
N MET A 54 -17.22 -26.50 -16.81
CA MET A 54 -16.14 -26.50 -17.79
C MET A 54 -15.43 -27.86 -17.74
N PRO A 55 -15.13 -28.49 -18.89
CA PRO A 55 -14.31 -29.70 -18.90
C PRO A 55 -12.92 -29.35 -18.35
N PRO A 56 -12.26 -30.28 -17.66
CA PRO A 56 -10.87 -30.07 -17.23
C PRO A 56 -9.99 -30.11 -18.47
N GLY A 57 -9.88 -28.95 -19.15
CA GLY A 57 -8.79 -28.68 -20.06
C GLY A 57 -7.57 -28.48 -19.18
N THR A 58 -6.57 -29.35 -19.30
CA THR A 58 -5.22 -29.14 -18.82
C THR A 58 -4.76 -27.81 -19.38
N ALA A 59 -4.78 -26.75 -18.58
CA ALA A 59 -4.17 -25.50 -18.94
C ALA A 59 -2.68 -25.80 -19.14
N ALA A 60 -2.24 -25.79 -20.40
CA ALA A 60 -0.84 -25.95 -20.74
C ALA A 60 -0.12 -24.74 -20.12
N GLY A 61 0.60 -24.96 -19.03
CA GLY A 61 1.35 -23.90 -18.37
C GLY A 61 2.51 -23.46 -19.24
N ASN A 62 2.80 -22.16 -19.21
CA ASN A 62 3.97 -21.57 -19.90
C ASN A 62 5.22 -21.81 -19.07
N ARG A 63 6.26 -22.37 -19.66
CA ARG A 63 7.55 -22.59 -18.99
C ARG A 63 8.46 -21.40 -19.19
N TYR A 64 8.99 -20.87 -18.08
CA TYR A 64 10.06 -19.86 -18.10
C TYR A 64 11.22 -20.36 -17.23
N GLY A 65 12.35 -20.66 -17.82
CA GLY A 65 13.44 -21.37 -17.13
C GLY A 65 13.00 -22.73 -16.59
N THR A 66 13.18 -22.94 -15.29
CA THR A 66 12.73 -24.13 -14.56
C THR A 66 11.30 -24.03 -14.03
N LEU A 67 10.72 -22.84 -14.04
CA LEU A 67 9.40 -22.58 -13.47
C LEU A 67 8.29 -22.89 -14.49
N LEU A 68 7.18 -23.43 -13.97
CA LEU A 68 5.95 -23.64 -14.72
C LEU A 68 4.93 -22.59 -14.26
N PHE A 69 4.55 -21.70 -15.16
CA PHE A 69 3.56 -20.66 -14.94
C PHE A 69 2.19 -21.12 -15.43
N THR A 70 1.16 -20.79 -14.70
CA THR A 70 -0.24 -21.02 -15.07
C THR A 70 -1.01 -19.71 -15.09
N PRO A 71 -2.03 -19.56 -15.95
CA PRO A 71 -2.86 -18.36 -15.98
C PRO A 71 -3.44 -18.06 -14.60
N CYS A 72 -3.39 -16.80 -14.20
CA CYS A 72 -3.95 -16.30 -12.95
C CYS A 72 -4.46 -14.88 -13.12
N THR A 73 -5.38 -14.49 -12.25
CA THR A 73 -5.89 -13.13 -12.15
C THR A 73 -5.36 -12.50 -10.86
N LEU A 74 -4.70 -11.36 -10.98
CA LEU A 74 -4.23 -10.56 -9.85
C LEU A 74 -5.29 -9.51 -9.53
N SER A 75 -5.80 -9.55 -8.31
CA SER A 75 -6.77 -8.56 -7.83
C SER A 75 -6.01 -7.38 -7.25
N ALA A 76 -6.09 -6.23 -7.89
CA ALA A 76 -5.66 -4.99 -7.27
C ALA A 76 -6.75 -4.52 -6.32
N GLY A 77 -6.41 -4.33 -5.05
CA GLY A 77 -7.34 -3.73 -4.09
C GLY A 77 -7.84 -2.36 -4.59
N GLY A 78 -9.14 -2.09 -4.46
CA GLY A 78 -9.74 -0.81 -4.84
C GLY A 78 -10.21 -0.73 -6.30
N ALA A 79 -10.19 0.48 -6.87
CA ALA A 79 -10.77 0.78 -8.20
C ALA A 79 -9.88 0.38 -9.40
N ALA A 80 -8.68 -0.14 -9.16
CA ALA A 80 -7.68 -0.37 -10.22
C ALA A 80 -7.98 -1.61 -11.09
N GLY A 81 -8.96 -2.44 -10.73
CA GLY A 81 -9.38 -3.61 -11.51
C GLY A 81 -8.48 -4.84 -11.36
N ASN A 82 -8.79 -5.89 -12.12
CA ASN A 82 -8.03 -7.13 -12.15
C ASN A 82 -7.06 -7.14 -13.33
N ILE A 83 -5.91 -7.78 -13.13
CA ILE A 83 -4.87 -7.95 -14.17
C ILE A 83 -4.70 -9.44 -14.45
N GLU A 84 -4.78 -9.81 -15.71
CA GLU A 84 -4.43 -11.16 -16.16
C GLU A 84 -2.90 -11.30 -16.20
N ALA A 85 -2.42 -12.40 -15.63
CA ALA A 85 -1.00 -12.69 -15.49
C ALA A 85 -0.75 -14.20 -15.59
N GLN A 86 0.51 -14.58 -15.52
CA GLN A 86 0.95 -15.96 -15.33
C GLN A 86 1.55 -16.09 -13.93
N CYS A 87 1.14 -17.07 -13.15
CA CYS A 87 1.63 -17.26 -11.79
C CYS A 87 2.42 -18.55 -11.64
N ALA A 88 3.49 -18.49 -10.86
CA ALA A 88 4.29 -19.63 -10.43
C ALA A 88 4.64 -19.55 -8.96
N SER A 89 5.19 -20.64 -8.43
CA SER A 89 5.72 -20.68 -7.07
C SER A 89 7.12 -21.29 -7.08
N LEU A 90 8.03 -20.71 -6.26
CA LEU A 90 9.37 -21.22 -6.01
C LEU A 90 9.53 -21.52 -4.52
N ARG A 91 9.97 -22.74 -4.19
CA ARG A 91 10.31 -23.08 -2.80
C ARG A 91 11.74 -22.64 -2.48
N VAL A 92 11.89 -21.93 -1.36
CA VAL A 92 13.18 -21.51 -0.80
C VAL A 92 13.26 -21.91 0.68
N LEU A 93 14.46 -22.01 1.21
CA LEU A 93 14.62 -22.21 2.66
C LEU A 93 14.23 -20.93 3.42
N GLU A 94 13.46 -21.08 4.50
CA GLU A 94 13.18 -19.97 5.41
C GLU A 94 14.50 -19.46 6.01
N ASN A 95 15.29 -20.36 6.60
CA ASN A 95 16.65 -20.09 7.05
C ASN A 95 17.66 -20.68 6.04
N PRO A 96 18.35 -19.84 5.23
CA PRO A 96 19.32 -20.33 4.25
C PRO A 96 20.48 -21.15 4.85
N ALA A 97 20.78 -20.95 6.14
CA ALA A 97 21.84 -21.68 6.85
C ALA A 97 21.38 -23.05 7.38
N ALA A 98 20.11 -23.41 7.25
CA ALA A 98 19.55 -24.68 7.73
C ALA A 98 18.99 -25.52 6.59
N PRO A 99 19.82 -26.30 5.86
CA PRO A 99 19.39 -27.06 4.67
C PRO A 99 18.23 -28.04 4.89
N SER A 100 18.11 -28.58 6.09
CA SER A 100 17.01 -29.47 6.52
C SER A 100 15.86 -28.72 7.22
N GLY A 101 15.93 -27.41 7.26
CA GLY A 101 14.94 -26.57 7.93
C GLY A 101 13.66 -26.37 7.12
N ARG A 102 12.82 -25.48 7.63
CA ARG A 102 11.56 -25.12 6.98
C ARG A 102 11.81 -24.49 5.62
N SER A 103 10.98 -24.86 4.64
CA SER A 103 10.91 -24.22 3.33
C SER A 103 9.62 -23.43 3.22
N ILE A 104 9.69 -22.27 2.61
CA ILE A 104 8.55 -21.40 2.29
C ILE A 104 8.36 -21.34 0.77
N ALA A 105 7.14 -21.04 0.34
CA ALA A 105 6.83 -20.84 -1.06
C ALA A 105 6.82 -19.34 -1.37
N LEU A 106 7.51 -18.93 -2.42
CA LEU A 106 7.42 -17.57 -2.96
C LEU A 106 6.41 -17.55 -4.11
N LYS A 107 5.51 -16.58 -4.12
CA LYS A 107 4.61 -16.31 -5.24
C LYS A 107 5.29 -15.37 -6.23
N ILE A 108 5.23 -15.77 -7.50
CA ILE A 108 5.80 -15.02 -8.61
C ILE A 108 4.69 -14.82 -9.63
N ALA A 109 4.46 -13.58 -10.06
CA ALA A 109 3.61 -13.28 -11.18
C ALA A 109 4.44 -12.70 -12.32
N TRP A 110 4.11 -13.12 -13.53
CA TRP A 110 4.72 -12.70 -14.76
C TRP A 110 3.69 -11.96 -15.62
N LEU A 111 3.94 -10.69 -15.87
CA LEU A 111 3.26 -9.89 -16.86
C LEU A 111 4.04 -10.03 -18.18
N GLU A 112 3.50 -10.81 -19.10
CA GLU A 112 4.14 -11.10 -20.36
C GLU A 112 4.35 -9.82 -21.19
N SER A 113 5.51 -9.71 -21.83
CA SER A 113 5.79 -8.65 -22.79
C SER A 113 4.83 -8.72 -23.98
N GLU A 114 4.40 -7.57 -24.49
CA GLU A 114 3.58 -7.47 -25.70
C GLU A 114 4.35 -7.90 -26.95
N ALA A 115 5.69 -7.86 -26.92
CA ALA A 115 6.54 -8.35 -28.01
C ALA A 115 6.57 -9.88 -28.12
N GLY A 116 6.09 -10.62 -27.14
CA GLY A 116 6.08 -12.07 -27.12
C GLY A 116 7.49 -12.66 -27.36
N ALA A 117 7.65 -13.51 -28.37
CA ALA A 117 8.96 -14.11 -28.70
C ALA A 117 10.04 -13.10 -29.11
N GLY A 118 9.69 -11.85 -29.37
CA GLY A 118 10.61 -10.75 -29.65
C GLY A 118 11.03 -9.94 -28.41
N SER A 119 10.64 -10.37 -27.22
CA SER A 119 10.99 -9.67 -25.97
C SER A 119 12.50 -9.66 -25.74
N THR A 120 12.98 -8.61 -25.07
CA THR A 120 14.38 -8.51 -24.65
C THR A 120 14.67 -9.50 -23.51
N PRO A 121 15.80 -10.20 -23.51
CA PRO A 121 16.07 -11.30 -22.56
C PRO A 121 16.41 -10.85 -21.14
N ASP A 122 16.35 -9.56 -20.85
CA ASP A 122 16.63 -8.95 -19.56
C ASP A 122 15.32 -8.39 -18.92
N PRO A 123 14.60 -9.21 -18.14
CA PRO A 123 13.32 -8.83 -17.57
C PRO A 123 13.45 -7.74 -16.50
N VAL A 124 12.32 -7.14 -16.18
CA VAL A 124 12.17 -6.20 -15.05
C VAL A 124 11.64 -6.94 -13.84
N PHE A 125 12.26 -6.75 -12.69
CA PHE A 125 11.71 -7.12 -11.39
C PHE A 125 11.22 -5.86 -10.67
N PHE A 126 9.93 -5.82 -10.39
CA PHE A 126 9.36 -4.77 -9.55
C PHE A 126 9.36 -5.19 -8.09
N ILE A 127 9.87 -4.34 -7.22
CA ILE A 127 10.02 -4.54 -5.78
C ILE A 127 9.13 -3.55 -5.06
N ALA A 128 8.11 -4.07 -4.40
CA ALA A 128 7.14 -3.25 -3.65
C ALA A 128 7.74 -2.63 -2.39
N GLY A 129 7.02 -1.67 -1.85
CA GLY A 129 7.43 -0.89 -0.70
C GLY A 129 7.01 -1.46 0.66
N GLY A 130 6.76 -0.56 1.57
CA GLY A 130 6.36 -0.88 2.93
C GLY A 130 7.44 -0.54 3.96
N PRO A 131 8.18 -1.53 4.54
CA PRO A 131 8.14 -2.99 4.27
C PRO A 131 6.78 -3.62 4.54
N GLY A 132 6.53 -4.76 3.88
CA GLY A 132 5.30 -5.56 4.09
C GLY A 132 4.27 -5.50 2.96
N GLN A 133 4.48 -4.73 1.90
CA GLN A 133 3.58 -4.67 0.75
C GLN A 133 3.84 -5.82 -0.23
N SER A 134 2.77 -6.41 -0.74
CA SER A 134 2.83 -7.44 -1.78
C SER A 134 2.98 -6.81 -3.16
N ALA A 135 3.92 -7.31 -3.97
CA ALA A 135 4.12 -6.85 -5.34
C ALA A 135 2.94 -7.24 -6.24
N THR A 136 2.35 -8.43 -6.01
CA THR A 136 1.22 -8.90 -6.81
C THR A 136 -0.09 -8.16 -6.51
N GLU A 137 -0.25 -7.57 -5.32
CA GLU A 137 -1.43 -6.77 -4.96
C GLU A 137 -1.42 -5.36 -5.56
N VAL A 138 -0.26 -4.90 -6.03
CA VAL A 138 -0.12 -3.61 -6.74
C VAL A 138 0.05 -3.78 -8.25
N ALA A 139 -0.20 -4.98 -8.79
CA ALA A 139 0.02 -5.32 -10.19
C ALA A 139 -0.61 -4.34 -11.18
N ALA A 140 -1.83 -3.86 -10.93
CA ALA A 140 -2.50 -2.93 -11.83
C ALA A 140 -1.80 -1.56 -11.90
N ILE A 141 -1.28 -1.07 -10.77
CA ILE A 141 -0.51 0.18 -10.73
C ILE A 141 0.82 -0.01 -11.46
N VAL A 142 1.46 -1.17 -11.27
CA VAL A 142 2.72 -1.51 -11.95
C VAL A 142 2.51 -1.63 -13.45
N ASP A 143 1.47 -2.34 -13.90
CA ASP A 143 1.13 -2.49 -15.32
C ASP A 143 0.87 -1.14 -15.99
N MET A 144 0.10 -0.27 -15.34
CA MET A 144 -0.16 1.09 -15.82
C MET A 144 1.11 1.94 -15.89
N GLY A 145 1.93 1.91 -14.83
CA GLY A 145 3.16 2.72 -14.74
C GLY A 145 4.28 2.23 -15.66
N LEU A 146 4.35 0.94 -15.91
CA LEU A 146 5.38 0.30 -16.72
C LEU A 146 4.87 -0.18 -18.09
N HIS A 147 3.72 0.31 -18.55
CA HIS A 147 3.12 -0.08 -19.82
C HIS A 147 4.11 0.06 -21.01
N GLU A 148 4.84 1.16 -21.11
CA GLU A 148 5.84 1.35 -22.17
C GLU A 148 7.03 0.36 -22.07
N VAL A 149 7.41 -0.03 -20.86
CA VAL A 149 8.45 -1.03 -20.62
C VAL A 149 7.96 -2.41 -21.03
N ARG A 150 6.70 -2.74 -20.69
CA ARG A 150 6.07 -4.03 -21.00
C ARG A 150 5.94 -4.30 -22.51
N LYS A 151 5.94 -3.27 -23.35
CA LYS A 151 5.99 -3.45 -24.82
C LYS A 151 7.20 -4.26 -25.29
N GLN A 152 8.30 -4.28 -24.53
CA GLN A 152 9.55 -4.90 -24.95
C GLN A 152 10.13 -5.89 -23.94
N ARG A 153 9.69 -5.86 -22.68
CA ARG A 153 10.25 -6.64 -21.57
C ARG A 153 9.18 -7.29 -20.73
N ASP A 154 9.47 -8.51 -20.33
CA ASP A 154 8.70 -9.20 -19.28
C ASP A 154 8.87 -8.48 -17.95
N ILE A 155 7.80 -8.41 -17.18
CA ILE A 155 7.80 -7.83 -15.83
C ILE A 155 7.47 -8.94 -14.85
N PHE A 156 8.31 -9.15 -13.86
CA PHE A 156 8.08 -10.08 -12.76
C PHE A 156 7.75 -9.33 -11.48
N LEU A 157 6.66 -9.77 -10.85
CA LEU A 157 6.22 -9.34 -9.53
C LEU A 157 6.49 -10.50 -8.57
N VAL A 158 7.43 -10.31 -7.66
CA VAL A 158 7.76 -11.31 -6.65
C VAL A 158 7.27 -10.79 -5.30
N ASP A 159 6.27 -11.45 -4.71
CA ASP A 159 5.90 -11.15 -3.35
C ASP A 159 7.09 -11.48 -2.45
N GLN A 160 7.57 -10.50 -1.70
CA GLN A 160 8.64 -10.74 -0.74
C GLN A 160 8.15 -11.74 0.33
N ARG A 161 9.07 -12.57 0.86
CA ARG A 161 8.75 -13.48 1.97
C ARG A 161 7.99 -12.75 3.07
N GLY A 162 6.93 -13.33 3.59
CA GLY A 162 6.08 -12.74 4.61
C GLY A 162 4.96 -11.84 4.06
N THR A 163 4.83 -11.68 2.73
CA THR A 163 3.79 -10.85 2.12
C THR A 163 2.95 -11.63 1.11
N GLY A 164 1.75 -11.16 0.82
CA GLY A 164 0.89 -11.66 -0.24
C GLY A 164 0.79 -13.19 -0.28
N GLY A 165 1.18 -13.80 -1.40
CA GLY A 165 1.21 -15.26 -1.56
C GLY A 165 2.55 -15.91 -1.17
N SER A 166 3.50 -15.17 -0.62
CA SER A 166 4.83 -15.65 -0.23
C SER A 166 4.94 -15.93 1.27
N HIS A 167 4.16 -16.90 1.75
CA HIS A 167 4.12 -17.29 3.16
C HIS A 167 3.87 -16.08 4.08
N PRO A 168 2.71 -15.39 3.96
CA PRO A 168 2.42 -14.22 4.74
C PRO A 168 2.49 -14.52 6.25
N LEU A 169 3.10 -13.63 7.01
CA LEU A 169 3.10 -13.75 8.46
C LEU A 169 1.71 -13.39 8.99
N GLU A 170 1.05 -14.37 9.61
CA GLU A 170 -0.31 -14.21 10.13
C GLU A 170 -0.33 -14.32 11.66
N CYS A 171 -0.97 -13.34 12.29
CA CYS A 171 -1.18 -13.39 13.73
C CYS A 171 -2.36 -14.31 14.05
N ARG A 172 -2.07 -15.40 14.77
CA ARG A 172 -3.08 -16.38 15.18
C ARG A 172 -3.00 -16.64 16.68
N ASP A 173 -4.13 -16.99 17.28
CA ASP A 173 -4.17 -17.44 18.67
C ASP A 173 -3.75 -18.93 18.79
N ALA A 174 -3.71 -19.43 20.01
CA ALA A 174 -3.35 -20.83 20.28
C ALA A 174 -4.31 -21.85 19.65
N ALA A 175 -5.52 -21.45 19.28
CA ALA A 175 -6.49 -22.27 18.56
C ALA A 175 -6.37 -22.14 17.03
N GLY A 176 -5.40 -21.37 16.52
CA GLY A 176 -5.18 -21.11 15.10
C GLY A 176 -6.12 -20.07 14.48
N LYS A 177 -6.95 -19.40 15.28
CA LYS A 177 -7.85 -18.34 14.80
C LYS A 177 -7.09 -17.04 14.57
N PRO A 178 -7.32 -16.33 13.46
CA PRO A 178 -6.71 -15.02 13.24
C PRO A 178 -7.01 -14.06 14.39
N LEU A 179 -5.95 -13.42 14.91
CA LEU A 179 -6.04 -12.35 15.88
C LEU A 179 -6.07 -11.02 15.14
N ALA A 180 -7.18 -10.29 15.28
CA ALA A 180 -7.26 -8.92 14.79
C ALA A 180 -6.75 -7.94 15.86
N LEU A 181 -6.13 -6.86 15.42
CA LEU A 181 -5.89 -5.68 16.25
C LEU A 181 -7.10 -4.77 16.11
N GLU A 182 -7.93 -4.73 17.16
CA GLU A 182 -9.09 -3.84 17.20
C GLU A 182 -8.63 -2.38 17.12
N ASN A 183 -9.33 -1.56 16.34
CA ASN A 183 -9.01 -0.15 16.13
C ASN A 183 -7.54 0.11 15.76
N SER A 184 -7.03 -0.65 14.81
CA SER A 184 -5.60 -0.66 14.44
C SER A 184 -5.03 0.73 14.10
N SER A 185 -5.85 1.67 13.64
CA SER A 185 -5.48 3.06 13.34
C SER A 185 -5.37 3.96 14.57
N GLN A 186 -5.87 3.51 15.73
CA GLN A 186 -5.85 4.24 16.99
C GLN A 186 -5.16 3.46 18.13
N ALA A 187 -4.49 2.36 17.79
CA ALA A 187 -3.82 1.51 18.77
C ALA A 187 -2.61 2.24 19.38
N SER A 188 -2.53 2.26 20.71
CA SER A 188 -1.35 2.81 21.41
C SER A 188 -0.11 1.94 21.23
N ALA A 189 1.08 2.48 21.52
CA ALA A 189 2.34 1.75 21.50
C ALA A 189 2.31 0.49 22.40
N GLU A 190 1.64 0.56 23.58
CA GLU A 190 1.45 -0.56 24.48
C GLU A 190 0.54 -1.64 23.87
N GLN A 191 -0.56 -1.23 23.25
CA GLN A 191 -1.47 -2.17 22.56
C GLN A 191 -0.79 -2.87 21.40
N LEU A 192 0.02 -2.14 20.60
CA LEU A 192 0.84 -2.69 19.53
C LEU A 192 1.89 -3.66 20.06
N THR A 193 2.55 -3.33 21.16
CA THR A 193 3.54 -4.22 21.81
C THR A 193 2.89 -5.50 22.33
N ALA A 194 1.75 -5.39 23.01
CA ALA A 194 1.01 -6.56 23.50
C ALA A 194 0.50 -7.43 22.37
N TYR A 195 0.05 -6.82 21.27
CA TYR A 195 -0.35 -7.55 20.06
C TYR A 195 0.83 -8.27 19.42
N ALA A 196 1.98 -7.59 19.28
CA ALA A 196 3.21 -8.17 18.74
C ALA A 196 3.69 -9.39 19.54
N ALA A 197 3.64 -9.32 20.88
CA ALA A 197 4.01 -10.45 21.73
C ALA A 197 3.13 -11.69 21.47
N ARG A 198 1.80 -11.50 21.39
CA ARG A 198 0.86 -12.60 21.11
C ARG A 198 1.09 -13.18 19.71
N CYS A 199 1.34 -12.33 18.71
CA CYS A 199 1.62 -12.79 17.34
C CYS A 199 2.94 -13.56 17.28
N ALA A 200 3.98 -13.10 17.96
CA ALA A 200 5.27 -13.81 18.02
C ALA A 200 5.13 -15.19 18.63
N ASP A 201 4.32 -15.35 19.68
CA ASP A 201 4.02 -16.65 20.28
C ASP A 201 3.23 -17.56 19.31
N GLY A 202 2.25 -17.02 18.61
CA GLY A 202 1.45 -17.77 17.64
C GLY A 202 2.25 -18.25 16.41
N LEU A 203 3.29 -17.51 16.01
CA LEU A 203 4.10 -17.85 14.84
C LEU A 203 5.12 -18.98 15.08
N ARG A 204 5.45 -19.36 16.32
CA ARG A 204 6.60 -20.24 16.65
C ARG A 204 6.66 -21.54 15.85
N ASN A 205 5.50 -22.10 15.51
CA ASN A 205 5.41 -23.36 14.77
C ASN A 205 5.31 -23.18 13.26
N ASP A 206 4.97 -21.98 12.79
CA ASP A 206 4.70 -21.69 11.38
C ASP A 206 5.83 -20.89 10.73
N ALA A 207 6.37 -19.89 11.40
CA ALA A 207 7.41 -19.02 10.88
C ALA A 207 8.41 -18.59 11.95
N ASP A 208 9.62 -18.24 11.54
CA ASP A 208 10.60 -17.56 12.37
C ASP A 208 10.83 -16.13 11.83
N PRO A 209 10.23 -15.11 12.47
CA PRO A 209 10.30 -13.73 12.00
C PRO A 209 11.72 -13.20 11.74
N ARG A 210 12.73 -13.79 12.40
CA ARG A 210 14.14 -13.40 12.24
C ARG A 210 14.70 -13.61 10.84
N TYR A 211 13.99 -14.39 10.00
CA TYR A 211 14.38 -14.68 8.61
C TYR A 211 13.50 -13.99 7.58
N TYR A 212 12.73 -12.95 7.99
CA TYR A 212 11.90 -12.15 7.10
C TYR A 212 12.45 -10.73 7.00
N THR A 213 13.73 -10.63 6.60
CA THR A 213 14.47 -9.37 6.50
C THR A 213 14.91 -9.07 5.08
N THR A 214 15.45 -7.88 4.84
CA THR A 214 16.00 -7.48 3.53
C THR A 214 17.08 -8.45 3.05
N SER A 215 17.92 -8.95 3.93
CA SER A 215 19.02 -9.87 3.58
C SER A 215 18.51 -11.18 2.98
N GLU A 216 17.46 -11.77 3.53
CA GLU A 216 16.84 -12.97 2.98
C GLU A 216 16.06 -12.66 1.71
N ALA A 217 15.35 -11.53 1.66
CA ALA A 217 14.58 -11.12 0.48
C ALA A 217 15.45 -10.96 -0.78
N ILE A 218 16.64 -10.37 -0.66
CA ILE A 218 17.56 -10.26 -1.81
C ILE A 218 18.10 -11.63 -2.26
N GLY A 219 18.29 -12.57 -1.33
CA GLY A 219 18.64 -13.96 -1.67
C GLY A 219 17.51 -14.66 -2.43
N ASP A 220 16.27 -14.43 -2.02
CA ASP A 220 15.08 -14.94 -2.72
C ASP A 220 14.97 -14.41 -4.14
N LEU A 221 15.17 -13.10 -4.33
CA LEU A 221 15.13 -12.48 -5.67
C LEU A 221 16.19 -13.09 -6.59
N ASP A 222 17.39 -13.37 -6.07
CA ASP A 222 18.43 -14.03 -6.87
C ASP A 222 18.11 -15.50 -7.16
N ALA A 223 17.48 -16.21 -6.24
CA ALA A 223 16.97 -17.56 -6.45
C ALA A 223 15.88 -17.59 -7.54
N VAL A 224 14.97 -16.61 -7.54
CA VAL A 224 13.97 -16.46 -8.61
C VAL A 224 14.65 -16.17 -9.94
N ARG A 225 15.60 -15.22 -10.00
CA ARG A 225 16.42 -14.95 -11.21
C ARG A 225 17.04 -16.22 -11.76
N ALA A 226 17.69 -17.00 -10.90
CA ALA A 226 18.34 -18.25 -11.30
C ALA A 226 17.34 -19.29 -11.81
N ALA A 227 16.17 -19.43 -11.15
CA ALA A 227 15.11 -20.35 -11.57
C ALA A 227 14.49 -19.95 -12.92
N LEU A 228 14.42 -18.65 -13.23
CA LEU A 228 14.03 -18.14 -14.55
C LEU A 228 15.10 -18.32 -15.60
N GLY A 229 16.34 -18.65 -15.22
CA GLY A 229 17.47 -18.83 -16.16
C GLY A 229 17.98 -17.53 -16.78
N VAL A 230 17.68 -16.35 -16.19
CA VAL A 230 18.14 -15.06 -16.69
C VAL A 230 19.45 -14.65 -16.04
N GLN A 231 20.34 -14.03 -16.82
CA GLN A 231 21.67 -13.64 -16.34
C GLN A 231 21.60 -12.38 -15.48
N THR A 232 20.90 -11.36 -15.95
CA THR A 232 20.83 -10.06 -15.30
C THR A 232 19.40 -9.55 -15.22
N LEU A 233 19.12 -8.74 -14.22
CA LEU A 233 17.83 -8.12 -13.96
C LEU A 233 17.89 -6.61 -14.15
N ASN A 234 16.76 -6.02 -14.56
CA ASN A 234 16.45 -4.62 -14.37
C ASN A 234 15.60 -4.51 -13.12
N LEU A 235 16.07 -3.81 -12.10
CA LEU A 235 15.36 -3.65 -10.83
C LEU A 235 14.62 -2.32 -10.82
N ILE A 236 13.35 -2.35 -10.44
CA ILE A 236 12.57 -1.14 -10.15
C ILE A 236 12.07 -1.30 -8.73
N GLY A 237 12.60 -0.50 -7.81
CA GLY A 237 12.18 -0.46 -6.42
C GLY A 237 11.35 0.78 -6.13
N ALA A 238 10.23 0.63 -5.41
CA ALA A 238 9.42 1.73 -4.92
C ALA A 238 9.49 1.80 -3.38
N SER A 239 9.69 3.01 -2.81
CA SER A 239 9.73 3.23 -1.36
C SER A 239 10.76 2.31 -0.68
N TYR A 240 10.37 1.48 0.32
CA TYR A 240 11.27 0.47 0.91
C TYR A 240 11.88 -0.47 -0.15
N GLY A 241 11.17 -0.77 -1.24
CA GLY A 241 11.71 -1.56 -2.35
C GLY A 241 12.99 -0.97 -2.97
N THR A 242 13.21 0.34 -2.82
CA THR A 242 14.46 0.99 -3.25
C THR A 242 15.64 0.56 -2.40
N ARG A 243 15.47 0.36 -1.08
CA ARG A 243 16.49 -0.22 -0.19
C ARG A 243 16.81 -1.65 -0.62
N VAL A 244 15.79 -2.47 -0.88
CA VAL A 244 15.98 -3.84 -1.35
C VAL A 244 16.77 -3.86 -2.68
N ALA A 245 16.42 -3.00 -3.64
CA ALA A 245 17.10 -2.90 -4.93
C ALA A 245 18.58 -2.48 -4.76
N GLN A 246 18.86 -1.51 -3.88
CA GLN A 246 20.23 -1.08 -3.56
C GLN A 246 21.05 -2.22 -2.95
N HIS A 247 20.49 -2.94 -1.95
CA HIS A 247 21.15 -4.08 -1.33
C HIS A 247 21.37 -5.24 -2.31
N TYR A 248 20.39 -5.51 -3.19
CA TYR A 248 20.54 -6.52 -4.24
C TYR A 248 21.69 -6.17 -5.18
N ALA A 249 21.73 -4.95 -5.71
CA ALA A 249 22.77 -4.50 -6.63
C ALA A 249 24.16 -4.51 -5.99
N ALA A 250 24.27 -4.18 -4.71
CA ALA A 250 25.52 -4.25 -3.97
C ALA A 250 26.02 -5.70 -3.77
N ARG A 251 25.10 -6.63 -3.49
CA ARG A 251 25.43 -8.05 -3.25
C ARG A 251 25.65 -8.85 -4.53
N TYR A 252 24.88 -8.54 -5.58
CA TYR A 252 24.87 -9.25 -6.87
C TYR A 252 25.12 -8.30 -8.06
N PRO A 253 26.25 -7.56 -8.09
CA PRO A 253 26.52 -6.59 -9.15
C PRO A 253 26.57 -7.24 -10.54
N GLN A 254 27.03 -8.50 -10.63
CA GLN A 254 27.09 -9.26 -11.88
C GLN A 254 25.71 -9.74 -12.38
N HIS A 255 24.69 -9.73 -11.51
CA HIS A 255 23.31 -10.09 -11.86
C HIS A 255 22.41 -8.85 -12.04
N THR A 256 22.98 -7.65 -11.90
CA THR A 256 22.25 -6.38 -11.98
C THR A 256 22.63 -5.66 -13.26
N ARG A 257 21.65 -5.36 -14.11
CA ARG A 257 21.82 -4.57 -15.33
C ARG A 257 21.53 -3.10 -15.09
N THR A 258 20.34 -2.79 -14.55
CA THR A 258 19.92 -1.43 -14.21
C THR A 258 19.18 -1.42 -12.88
N VAL A 259 19.20 -0.27 -12.21
CA VAL A 259 18.41 -0.01 -10.99
C VAL A 259 17.67 1.30 -11.14
N VAL A 260 16.36 1.26 -10.99
CA VAL A 260 15.49 2.42 -10.89
C VAL A 260 14.94 2.47 -9.47
N ILE A 261 15.06 3.59 -8.81
CA ILE A 261 14.62 3.80 -7.44
C ILE A 261 13.66 4.99 -7.38
N ASP A 262 12.41 4.71 -6.97
CA ASP A 262 11.31 5.67 -6.89
C ASP A 262 10.87 5.86 -5.43
N GLY A 263 10.86 7.12 -4.94
CA GLY A 263 10.61 7.41 -3.53
C GLY A 263 11.68 6.80 -2.62
N VAL A 264 12.92 7.23 -2.82
CA VAL A 264 14.14 6.58 -2.29
C VAL A 264 14.15 6.48 -0.77
N ALA A 265 14.30 5.27 -0.26
CA ALA A 265 14.73 4.99 1.11
C ALA A 265 16.23 4.65 1.10
N PRO A 266 17.14 5.59 1.44
CA PRO A 266 18.57 5.33 1.53
C PRO A 266 18.86 4.23 2.57
N ASN A 267 19.99 3.53 2.41
CA ASN A 267 20.34 2.42 3.30
C ASN A 267 20.62 2.87 4.75
N ASP A 268 20.98 4.13 4.96
CA ASP A 268 21.19 4.74 6.27
C ASP A 268 19.92 5.36 6.89
N LEU A 269 18.83 5.45 6.14
CA LEU A 269 17.55 5.92 6.67
C LEU A 269 17.04 4.97 7.76
N VAL A 270 16.58 5.50 8.88
CA VAL A 270 15.81 4.79 9.89
C VAL A 270 14.32 4.94 9.54
N ILE A 271 13.76 3.91 8.90
CA ILE A 271 12.36 3.95 8.45
C ILE A 271 11.43 4.08 9.66
N GLY A 272 10.58 5.10 9.64
CA GLY A 272 9.70 5.44 10.76
C GLY A 272 10.27 6.53 11.69
N GLY A 273 11.59 6.63 11.81
CA GLY A 273 12.23 7.63 12.67
C GLY A 273 12.16 9.06 12.14
N GLU A 274 12.10 9.22 10.82
CA GLU A 274 12.11 10.53 10.15
C GLU A 274 10.72 11.01 9.72
N PHE A 275 9.67 10.23 9.94
CA PHE A 275 8.34 10.53 9.37
C PHE A 275 7.75 11.82 9.89
N ALA A 276 7.91 12.14 11.17
CA ALA A 276 7.39 13.38 11.73
C ALA A 276 8.02 14.61 11.06
N ARG A 277 9.35 14.60 10.91
CA ARG A 277 10.09 15.70 10.26
C ARG A 277 9.78 15.81 8.77
N THR A 278 9.85 14.72 8.02
CA THR A 278 9.60 14.72 6.57
C THR A 278 8.16 15.10 6.24
N PHE A 279 7.20 14.76 7.10
CA PHE A 279 5.83 15.23 6.98
C PHE A 279 5.72 16.75 7.17
N GLU A 280 6.38 17.31 8.18
CA GLU A 280 6.43 18.78 8.37
C GLU A 280 6.99 19.48 7.15
N ASP A 281 8.11 18.97 6.61
CA ASP A 281 8.76 19.53 5.41
C ASP A 281 7.81 19.45 4.19
N ALA A 282 7.11 18.34 4.01
CA ALA A 282 6.14 18.15 2.91
C ALA A 282 4.97 19.14 3.02
N ILE A 283 4.37 19.28 4.20
CA ILE A 283 3.26 20.22 4.44
C ILE A 283 3.71 21.67 4.27
N ALA A 284 4.92 22.02 4.72
CA ALA A 284 5.47 23.35 4.52
C ALA A 284 5.67 23.66 3.01
N LEU A 285 6.18 22.70 2.24
CA LEU A 285 6.35 22.84 0.80
C LEU A 285 5.01 23.04 0.07
N GLN A 286 4.01 22.20 0.38
CA GLN A 286 2.66 22.31 -0.20
C GLN A 286 1.99 23.65 0.17
N SER A 287 2.16 24.09 1.41
CA SER A 287 1.68 25.39 1.88
C SER A 287 2.32 26.53 1.09
N ALA A 288 3.65 26.48 0.87
CA ALA A 288 4.37 27.46 0.06
C ALA A 288 3.91 27.48 -1.40
N GLN A 289 3.64 26.31 -1.99
CA GLN A 289 3.11 26.21 -3.37
C GLN A 289 1.73 26.87 -3.50
N CYS A 290 0.83 26.66 -2.54
CA CYS A 290 -0.47 27.35 -2.52
C CYS A 290 -0.29 28.87 -2.40
N ARG A 291 0.60 29.33 -1.54
CA ARG A 291 0.87 30.79 -1.36
C ARG A 291 1.43 31.45 -2.61
N GLN A 292 2.21 30.73 -3.42
CA GLN A 292 2.75 31.23 -4.69
C GLN A 292 1.68 31.36 -5.79
N GLN A 293 0.54 30.68 -5.65
CA GLN A 293 -0.57 30.75 -6.61
C GLN A 293 -1.61 31.78 -6.13
N PRO A 294 -1.82 32.91 -6.83
CA PRO A 294 -2.70 33.98 -6.36
C PRO A 294 -4.15 33.53 -6.13
N ALA A 295 -4.66 32.58 -6.91
CA ALA A 295 -6.01 32.04 -6.74
C ALA A 295 -6.12 31.23 -5.43
N CYS A 296 -5.14 30.37 -5.14
CA CYS A 296 -5.07 29.59 -3.91
C CYS A 296 -4.91 30.49 -2.69
N ALA A 297 -3.95 31.43 -2.72
CA ALA A 297 -3.70 32.34 -1.63
C ALA A 297 -4.90 33.26 -1.30
N ARG A 298 -5.69 33.66 -2.29
CA ARG A 298 -6.93 34.42 -2.06
C ARG A 298 -8.04 33.57 -1.47
N ARG A 299 -8.18 32.31 -1.92
CA ARG A 299 -9.22 31.40 -1.46
C ARG A 299 -8.95 30.90 -0.03
N PHE A 300 -7.67 30.69 0.29
CA PHE A 300 -7.21 30.17 1.58
C PHE A 300 -6.22 31.16 2.21
N PRO A 301 -6.72 32.20 2.90
CA PRO A 301 -5.86 33.28 3.42
C PRO A 301 -4.94 32.82 4.57
N VAL A 302 -5.35 31.81 5.34
CA VAL A 302 -4.46 31.12 6.30
C VAL A 302 -3.72 30.02 5.56
N ASP A 303 -2.40 29.96 5.73
CA ASP A 303 -1.62 28.90 5.06
C ASP A 303 -1.93 27.53 5.65
N THR A 304 -1.80 26.50 4.80
CA THR A 304 -2.22 25.12 5.10
C THR A 304 -1.51 24.53 6.33
N ALA A 305 -0.22 24.79 6.49
CA ALA A 305 0.56 24.27 7.62
C ALA A 305 0.10 24.91 8.95
N THR A 306 -0.09 26.23 8.97
CA THR A 306 -0.62 26.94 10.12
C THR A 306 -2.02 26.46 10.47
N GLN A 307 -2.90 26.29 9.48
CA GLN A 307 -4.27 25.87 9.68
C GLN A 307 -4.35 24.44 10.21
N LEU A 308 -3.53 23.54 9.71
CA LEU A 308 -3.41 22.16 10.19
C LEU A 308 -3.02 22.14 11.68
N ARG A 309 -1.98 22.90 12.07
CA ARG A 309 -1.57 23.01 13.49
C ARG A 309 -2.70 23.54 14.39
N GLN A 310 -3.41 24.57 13.96
CA GLN A 310 -4.53 25.14 14.72
C GLN A 310 -5.68 24.15 14.91
N VAL A 311 -6.02 23.39 13.86
CA VAL A 311 -7.10 22.39 13.95
C VAL A 311 -6.68 21.22 14.84
N VAL A 312 -5.47 20.70 14.69
CA VAL A 312 -4.95 19.61 15.52
C VAL A 312 -4.87 20.01 16.98
N GLU A 313 -4.33 21.20 17.29
CA GLU A 313 -4.23 21.68 18.67
C GLU A 313 -5.61 21.86 19.33
N ARG A 314 -6.58 22.40 18.60
CA ARG A 314 -7.97 22.50 19.08
C ARG A 314 -8.55 21.14 19.43
N LEU A 315 -8.32 20.13 18.58
CA LEU A 315 -8.85 18.78 18.77
C LEU A 315 -8.10 17.99 19.85
N ARG A 316 -6.84 18.32 20.13
CA ARG A 316 -6.11 17.78 21.30
C ARG A 316 -6.75 18.24 22.62
N GLN A 317 -7.23 19.47 22.66
CA GLN A 317 -7.94 20.00 23.85
C GLN A 317 -9.34 19.38 24.00
N ALA A 318 -10.08 19.23 22.91
CA ALA A 318 -11.42 18.66 22.94
C ALA A 318 -11.78 17.99 21.58
N PRO A 319 -11.85 16.66 21.52
CA PRO A 319 -12.45 15.97 20.39
C PRO A 319 -13.89 16.40 20.14
N VAL A 320 -14.32 16.38 18.88
CA VAL A 320 -15.67 16.86 18.47
C VAL A 320 -16.48 15.72 17.89
N ALA A 321 -17.71 15.54 18.38
CA ALA A 321 -18.66 14.58 17.80
C ALA A 321 -19.15 15.08 16.44
N VAL A 322 -19.16 14.21 15.44
CA VAL A 322 -19.47 14.53 14.05
C VAL A 322 -20.37 13.49 13.44
N ASP A 323 -21.41 13.97 12.76
CA ASP A 323 -22.26 13.16 11.90
C ASP A 323 -21.74 13.27 10.46
N TYR A 324 -21.48 12.13 9.83
CA TYR A 324 -21.08 12.10 8.44
C TYR A 324 -21.61 10.85 7.71
N ARG A 325 -21.61 10.88 6.39
CA ARG A 325 -21.97 9.71 5.60
C ARG A 325 -20.72 8.91 5.26
N ASP A 326 -20.77 7.62 5.58
CA ASP A 326 -19.76 6.66 5.14
C ASP A 326 -19.70 6.64 3.60
N PRO A 327 -18.56 6.95 2.98
CA PRO A 327 -18.47 7.11 1.53
C PRO A 327 -18.67 5.79 0.75
N ARG A 328 -18.51 4.62 1.40
CA ARG A 328 -18.68 3.30 0.77
C ARG A 328 -20.10 2.78 0.85
N THR A 329 -20.78 3.03 1.97
CA THR A 329 -22.11 2.47 2.24
C THR A 329 -23.24 3.49 2.13
N GLY A 330 -22.91 4.79 2.16
CA GLY A 330 -23.88 5.89 2.25
C GLY A 330 -24.56 6.00 3.60
N GLY A 331 -24.29 5.08 4.54
CA GLY A 331 -24.86 5.07 5.87
C GLY A 331 -24.42 6.26 6.73
N LEU A 332 -25.31 6.73 7.60
CA LEU A 332 -24.97 7.78 8.57
C LEU A 332 -24.07 7.17 9.67
N ARG A 333 -22.99 7.86 10.00
CA ARG A 333 -22.06 7.54 11.08
C ARG A 333 -22.01 8.65 12.11
N HIS A 334 -21.86 8.27 13.37
CA HIS A 334 -21.68 9.16 14.52
C HIS A 334 -20.35 8.82 15.17
N GLU A 335 -19.34 9.63 14.94
CA GLU A 335 -17.98 9.37 15.43
C GLU A 335 -17.34 10.65 15.95
N GLN A 336 -16.24 10.51 16.70
CA GLN A 336 -15.46 11.67 17.13
C GLN A 336 -14.33 11.94 16.16
N VAL A 337 -14.19 13.20 15.73
CA VAL A 337 -12.96 13.67 15.10
C VAL A 337 -11.96 14.03 16.18
N THR A 338 -10.76 13.46 16.09
CA THR A 338 -9.64 13.67 17.01
C THR A 338 -8.48 14.36 16.30
N ALA A 339 -7.50 14.84 17.05
CA ALA A 339 -6.25 15.34 16.52
C ALA A 339 -5.57 14.32 15.57
N ASP A 340 -5.56 13.04 15.98
CA ASP A 340 -4.94 11.95 15.20
C ASP A 340 -5.68 11.68 13.90
N THR A 341 -7.01 11.82 13.88
CA THR A 341 -7.80 11.72 12.64
C THR A 341 -7.36 12.76 11.62
N VAL A 342 -7.16 14.00 12.05
CA VAL A 342 -6.75 15.09 11.15
C VAL A 342 -5.30 14.94 10.72
N ALA A 343 -4.40 14.65 11.66
CA ALA A 343 -2.97 14.45 11.38
C ALA A 343 -2.75 13.24 10.45
N GLY A 344 -3.45 12.13 10.71
CA GLY A 344 -3.38 10.92 9.88
C GLY A 344 -3.90 11.13 8.47
N LEU A 345 -5.02 11.87 8.30
CA LEU A 345 -5.50 12.25 6.96
C LEU A 345 -4.49 13.12 6.22
N ALA A 346 -3.97 14.15 6.88
CA ALA A 346 -3.00 15.05 6.26
C ALA A 346 -1.70 14.31 5.89
N PHE A 347 -1.24 13.39 6.73
CA PHE A 347 -0.12 12.51 6.46
C PHE A 347 -0.38 11.64 5.23
N GLY A 348 -1.50 10.90 5.18
CA GLY A 348 -1.86 10.06 4.05
C GLY A 348 -2.03 10.87 2.74
N PHE A 349 -2.62 12.05 2.82
CA PHE A 349 -2.81 12.93 1.64
C PHE A 349 -1.51 13.54 1.12
N SER A 350 -0.48 13.66 1.95
CA SER A 350 0.82 14.19 1.52
C SER A 350 1.61 13.24 0.60
N TYR A 351 1.17 11.98 0.47
CA TYR A 351 1.84 10.99 -0.40
C TYR A 351 1.62 11.20 -1.90
N ALA A 352 0.53 11.87 -2.29
CA ALA A 352 0.23 12.11 -3.69
C ALA A 352 -0.21 13.56 -3.93
N PRO A 353 0.28 14.22 -5.00
CA PRO A 353 -0.06 15.60 -5.31
C PRO A 353 -1.57 15.86 -5.44
N GLU A 354 -2.30 14.88 -5.98
CA GLU A 354 -3.75 14.93 -6.18
C GLU A 354 -4.50 15.07 -4.85
N THR A 355 -4.17 14.22 -3.87
CA THR A 355 -4.78 14.27 -2.54
C THR A 355 -4.26 15.43 -1.73
N ALA A 356 -2.96 15.75 -1.82
CA ALA A 356 -2.36 16.90 -1.16
C ALA A 356 -3.02 18.21 -1.58
N SER A 357 -3.44 18.35 -2.84
CA SER A 357 -4.13 19.54 -3.34
C SER A 357 -5.49 19.80 -2.68
N LEU A 358 -6.10 18.79 -2.04
CA LEU A 358 -7.36 18.91 -1.30
C LEU A 358 -7.16 19.44 0.13
N LEU A 359 -5.97 19.36 0.70
CA LEU A 359 -5.70 19.73 2.09
C LEU A 359 -6.11 21.17 2.41
N PRO A 360 -5.82 22.21 1.58
CA PRO A 360 -6.24 23.56 1.89
C PRO A 360 -7.76 23.68 2.09
N LEU A 361 -8.55 23.02 1.25
CA LEU A 361 -10.01 23.04 1.33
C LEU A 361 -10.53 22.29 2.58
N VAL A 362 -10.03 21.08 2.80
CA VAL A 362 -10.48 20.22 3.90
C VAL A 362 -10.17 20.85 5.25
N LEU A 363 -8.99 21.48 5.36
CA LEU A 363 -8.57 22.15 6.59
C LEU A 363 -9.30 23.50 6.81
N ASP A 364 -9.63 24.22 5.74
CA ASP A 364 -10.46 25.44 5.83
C ASP A 364 -11.86 25.11 6.38
N GLU A 365 -12.46 24.02 5.91
CA GLU A 365 -13.73 23.54 6.45
C GLU A 365 -13.62 23.10 7.92
N ALA A 366 -12.56 22.33 8.25
CA ALA A 366 -12.31 21.87 9.62
C ALA A 366 -12.06 23.04 10.59
N ALA A 367 -11.34 24.06 10.14
CA ALA A 367 -11.11 25.29 10.93
C ALA A 367 -12.41 26.04 11.22
N ALA A 368 -13.37 25.98 10.29
CA ALA A 368 -14.71 26.52 10.47
C ALA A 368 -15.68 25.57 11.24
N GLY A 369 -15.19 24.47 11.81
CA GLY A 369 -15.99 23.48 12.56
C GLY A 369 -16.79 22.50 11.70
N ARG A 370 -16.55 22.44 10.39
CA ARG A 370 -17.23 21.51 9.47
C ARG A 370 -16.30 20.31 9.20
N TYR A 371 -16.50 19.22 9.95
CA TYR A 371 -15.62 18.05 9.91
C TYR A 371 -16.15 16.89 9.08
N ALA A 372 -17.39 16.95 8.56
CA ALA A 372 -18.01 15.81 7.88
C ALA A 372 -17.23 15.33 6.64
N SER A 373 -16.77 16.27 5.80
CA SER A 373 -15.93 15.96 4.61
C SER A 373 -14.61 15.33 5.02
N LEU A 374 -13.96 15.86 6.05
CA LEU A 374 -12.72 15.34 6.60
C LEU A 374 -12.87 13.89 7.06
N MET A 375 -13.94 13.60 7.85
CA MET A 375 -14.22 12.25 8.35
C MET A 375 -14.49 11.26 7.22
N ALA A 376 -15.25 11.66 6.20
CA ALA A 376 -15.48 10.81 5.02
C ALA A 376 -14.17 10.48 4.28
N LEU A 377 -13.32 11.47 4.09
CA LEU A 377 -12.01 11.27 3.43
C LEU A 377 -11.06 10.43 4.29
N ALA A 378 -11.04 10.63 5.61
CA ALA A 378 -10.26 9.82 6.53
C ALA A 378 -10.68 8.35 6.48
N GLN A 379 -12.00 8.09 6.44
CA GLN A 379 -12.55 6.74 6.33
C GLN A 379 -12.17 6.06 4.99
N MET A 380 -12.15 6.80 3.90
CA MET A 380 -11.68 6.30 2.60
C MET A 380 -10.20 5.92 2.63
N SER A 381 -9.36 6.78 3.23
CA SER A 381 -7.91 6.58 3.28
C SER A 381 -7.50 5.44 4.21
N ALA A 382 -8.16 5.31 5.37
CA ALA A 382 -7.83 4.29 6.38
C ALA A 382 -7.99 2.86 5.85
N SER A 383 -8.97 2.61 4.98
CA SER A 383 -9.23 1.28 4.43
C SER A 383 -8.29 0.87 3.28
N GLY A 384 -7.59 1.81 2.66
CA GLY A 384 -6.76 1.52 1.48
C GLY A 384 -5.31 1.13 1.82
N MET A 385 -4.72 1.73 2.83
CA MET A 385 -3.28 1.62 3.11
C MET A 385 -2.96 0.53 4.13
N SER A 386 -3.81 0.32 5.15
CA SER A 386 -3.56 -0.69 6.19
C SER A 386 -3.79 -2.12 5.71
N ASP A 387 -4.72 -2.33 4.77
CA ASP A 387 -5.09 -3.66 4.29
C ASP A 387 -4.06 -4.26 3.31
N GLN A 388 -3.19 -3.42 2.73
CA GLN A 388 -2.15 -3.84 1.78
C GLN A 388 -0.78 -4.09 2.43
N MET A 389 -0.68 -3.97 3.76
CA MET A 389 0.59 -4.08 4.47
C MET A 389 0.60 -5.25 5.44
N ASN A 390 1.51 -6.20 5.27
CA ASN A 390 1.78 -7.20 6.29
C ASN A 390 2.61 -6.58 7.43
N ARG A 391 1.93 -6.21 8.50
CA ARG A 391 2.53 -5.56 9.67
C ARG A 391 3.58 -6.43 10.38
N LEU A 392 3.41 -7.75 10.39
CA LEU A 392 4.35 -8.65 11.05
C LEU A 392 5.66 -8.74 10.27
N MET A 393 5.60 -8.78 8.94
CA MET A 393 6.78 -8.67 8.09
C MET A 393 7.44 -7.29 8.24
N GLN A 394 6.64 -6.22 8.31
CA GLN A 394 7.16 -4.88 8.57
C GLN A 394 7.99 -4.84 9.87
N TRP A 395 7.46 -5.38 10.97
CA TRP A 395 8.22 -5.46 12.23
C TRP A 395 9.48 -6.33 12.11
N SER A 396 9.45 -7.41 11.34
CA SER A 396 10.63 -8.26 11.13
C SER A 396 11.78 -7.47 10.50
N VAL A 397 11.49 -6.61 9.53
CA VAL A 397 12.48 -5.72 8.93
C VAL A 397 12.88 -4.61 9.90
N LEU A 398 11.93 -3.82 10.39
CA LEU A 398 12.23 -2.63 11.19
C LEU A 398 12.96 -2.98 12.49
N CYS A 399 12.56 -4.06 13.16
CA CYS A 399 13.18 -4.46 14.41
C CYS A 399 14.57 -5.05 14.23
N SER A 400 14.85 -5.65 13.06
CA SER A 400 16.17 -6.19 12.76
C SER A 400 17.13 -5.11 12.23
N GLU A 401 16.63 -4.17 11.44
CA GLU A 401 17.47 -3.29 10.60
C GLU A 401 17.50 -1.84 11.09
N ASP A 402 16.40 -1.34 11.66
CA ASP A 402 16.24 0.09 11.96
C ASP A 402 16.18 0.41 13.47
N ALA A 403 15.51 -0.43 14.28
CA ALA A 403 15.27 -0.14 15.69
C ALA A 403 16.54 0.10 16.51
N GLY A 404 17.62 -0.64 16.23
CA GLY A 404 18.91 -0.46 16.90
C GLY A 404 19.62 0.85 16.53
N ARG A 405 19.22 1.50 15.46
CA ARG A 405 19.76 2.78 14.97
C ARG A 405 18.86 3.97 15.30
N TYR A 406 17.64 3.72 15.76
CA TYR A 406 16.73 4.77 16.14
C TYR A 406 17.15 5.39 17.48
N HIS A 407 17.37 6.69 17.46
CA HIS A 407 17.64 7.49 18.64
C HIS A 407 16.55 8.58 18.76
N PRO A 408 15.67 8.50 19.78
CA PRO A 408 14.69 9.54 20.01
C PRO A 408 15.37 10.90 20.16
N PRO A 409 14.75 12.00 19.67
CA PRO A 409 15.27 13.34 19.89
C PRO A 409 15.50 13.62 21.39
N ALA A 410 16.61 14.29 21.73
CA ALA A 410 16.97 14.63 23.11
C ALA A 410 15.98 15.61 23.76
N HIS A 411 15.21 16.33 22.95
CA HIS A 411 14.18 17.29 23.38
C HIS A 411 12.81 16.79 22.90
N GLN A 412 11.77 17.23 23.60
CA GLN A 412 10.39 16.96 23.18
C GLN A 412 10.22 17.39 21.73
N ASP A 413 9.78 16.46 20.88
CA ASP A 413 9.52 16.73 19.48
C ASP A 413 8.35 17.70 19.35
N THR A 414 8.58 18.84 18.71
CA THR A 414 7.56 19.87 18.48
C THR A 414 6.87 19.74 17.13
N THR A 415 7.17 18.68 16.38
CA THR A 415 6.47 18.39 15.12
C THR A 415 5.00 18.02 15.38
N LEU A 416 4.20 18.11 14.34
CA LEU A 416 2.77 17.85 14.42
C LEU A 416 2.44 16.40 14.86
N LEU A 417 3.25 15.45 14.40
CA LEU A 417 3.10 14.02 14.71
C LEU A 417 3.85 13.61 15.98
N GLY A 418 4.77 14.45 16.49
CA GLY A 418 5.55 14.17 17.70
C GLY A 418 6.40 12.90 17.59
N ASN A 419 6.86 12.40 18.72
CA ASN A 419 7.60 11.14 18.84
C ASN A 419 6.67 9.90 18.68
N GLU A 420 5.36 10.10 18.79
CA GLU A 420 4.36 9.02 18.84
C GLU A 420 4.41 8.14 17.57
N VAL A 421 4.66 8.75 16.41
CA VAL A 421 4.77 7.99 15.15
C VAL A 421 5.95 7.01 15.21
N ALA A 422 7.12 7.47 15.62
CA ALA A 422 8.29 6.60 15.75
C ALA A 422 8.09 5.52 16.83
N GLU A 423 7.45 5.87 17.93
CA GLU A 423 7.10 4.92 18.99
C GLU A 423 6.18 3.82 18.49
N MET A 424 5.18 4.14 17.64
CA MET A 424 4.30 3.14 17.04
C MET A 424 5.06 2.14 16.15
N PHE A 425 6.11 2.60 15.46
CA PHE A 425 6.96 1.70 14.65
C PHE A 425 7.86 0.82 15.49
N PHE A 426 8.48 1.36 16.56
CA PHE A 426 9.56 0.68 17.29
C PHE A 426 9.16 0.06 18.63
N ALA A 427 8.04 0.46 19.25
CA ALA A 427 7.60 -0.15 20.49
C ALA A 427 7.42 -1.69 20.41
N PRO A 428 6.87 -2.26 19.31
CA PRO A 428 6.78 -3.71 19.15
C PRO A 428 8.14 -4.42 19.13
N CYS A 429 9.22 -3.74 18.77
CA CYS A 429 10.56 -4.33 18.71
C CYS A 429 11.13 -4.76 20.07
N LYS A 430 10.53 -4.30 21.17
CA LYS A 430 10.87 -4.76 22.53
C LYS A 430 10.56 -6.25 22.74
N VAL A 431 9.63 -6.80 21.96
CA VAL A 431 9.12 -8.18 22.12
C VAL A 431 9.16 -8.99 20.84
N TRP A 432 9.28 -8.33 19.69
CA TRP A 432 9.29 -9.00 18.39
C TRP A 432 10.62 -9.75 18.16
N PRO A 433 10.57 -11.03 17.73
CA PRO A 433 11.80 -11.78 17.43
C PRO A 433 12.55 -11.11 16.27
N SER A 434 13.76 -10.67 16.53
CA SER A 434 14.62 -10.01 15.55
C SER A 434 16.05 -10.53 15.65
N LYS A 435 16.83 -10.32 14.61
CA LYS A 435 18.29 -10.50 14.63
C LYS A 435 18.92 -9.21 14.09
N PRO A 436 20.08 -8.80 14.61
CA PRO A 436 20.81 -7.67 14.01
C PRO A 436 21.10 -7.95 12.53
N ALA A 437 20.95 -6.91 11.68
CA ALA A 437 21.23 -6.96 10.25
C ALA A 437 22.74 -7.09 9.96
#